data_b1e3b24c013dbad428b53693b929d91e
#
_entry.id   b1e3b24c013dbad428b53693b929d91e
#
_cell.length_a   1.000
_cell.length_b   1.000
_cell.length_c   1.000
_cell.angle_alpha   90.00
_cell.angle_beta   90.00
_cell.angle_gamma   90.00
#
_symmetry.space_group_name_H-M   'P 1'
#
loop_
_entity.id
_entity.type
_entity.pdbx_description
1 polymer ?
#
loop_
_entity_poly.entity_id
_entity_poly.type
_entity_poly.pdbx_seq_one_letter_code
_entity_poly.pdbx_strand_id
1 'polypeptide(L)'
;VFQAMMEILIDPDRPGDFNQALMDLGSDIEAPVNPHPEDSPVKEFSAAYLHGTMDKYPIKAPKKKPVPVYLQGLIIENELGQFLLEKNEATGLLSGFWHFPLIEVEEFQTENQMSLFEVAENQPSLELSPQESFEQDYDLIVNWQQESFPKVQHVFSHRKWHIQLAYGRVKDSQYTADGEVMWLHPDEFEKYPFAKPQQKMWEAFNK
;
A
#
# COMPACT_ATOMS: atom_id res chain seq x y z
N VAL A 1 8.74 26.17 -15.10
CA VAL A 1 10.17 26.54 -15.28
C VAL A 1 10.98 25.33 -15.71
N PHE A 2 11.04 24.22 -14.93
CA PHE A 2 11.86 23.04 -15.28
C PHE A 2 11.51 22.43 -16.64
N GLN A 3 10.24 22.25 -16.96
CA GLN A 3 9.82 21.68 -18.24
C GLN A 3 10.37 22.48 -19.43
N ALA A 4 10.22 23.82 -19.41
CA ALA A 4 10.71 24.67 -20.47
C ALA A 4 12.26 24.65 -20.61
N MET A 5 12.98 24.46 -19.49
CA MET A 5 14.43 24.27 -19.52
C MET A 5 14.81 22.91 -20.15
N MET A 6 14.09 21.87 -19.78
CA MET A 6 14.33 20.52 -20.32
C MET A 6 14.04 20.43 -21.82
N GLU A 7 13.01 21.13 -22.30
CA GLU A 7 12.69 21.22 -23.75
C GLU A 7 13.81 21.85 -24.58
N ILE A 8 14.66 22.69 -23.94
CA ILE A 8 15.82 23.32 -24.60
C ILE A 8 17.07 22.44 -24.53
N LEU A 9 17.21 21.70 -23.40
CA LEU A 9 18.46 20.97 -23.13
C LEU A 9 18.44 19.54 -23.63
N ILE A 10 17.27 18.94 -23.78
CA ILE A 10 17.14 17.53 -24.17
C ILE A 10 17.74 17.32 -25.58
N ASP A 11 18.51 16.24 -25.74
CA ASP A 11 18.99 15.81 -27.02
C ASP A 11 17.80 15.34 -27.89
N PRO A 12 17.48 16.00 -29.01
CA PRO A 12 16.31 15.64 -29.82
C PRO A 12 16.46 14.29 -30.54
N ASP A 13 17.72 13.87 -30.81
CA ASP A 13 17.99 12.61 -31.49
C ASP A 13 18.05 11.42 -30.52
N ARG A 14 18.47 11.65 -29.27
CA ARG A 14 18.68 10.62 -28.26
C ARG A 14 18.08 11.01 -26.91
N PRO A 15 16.77 11.34 -26.83
CA PRO A 15 16.17 11.84 -25.58
C PRO A 15 16.17 10.83 -24.43
N GLY A 16 16.08 9.54 -24.75
CA GLY A 16 16.16 8.46 -23.76
C GLY A 16 17.52 8.37 -23.08
N ASP A 17 18.59 8.42 -23.89
CA ASP A 17 19.96 8.38 -23.38
C ASP A 17 20.30 9.63 -22.57
N PHE A 18 19.80 10.78 -23.00
CA PHE A 18 19.97 12.03 -22.26
C PHE A 18 19.32 11.96 -20.87
N ASN A 19 18.09 11.44 -20.78
CA ASN A 19 17.40 11.26 -19.50
C ASN A 19 18.12 10.25 -18.61
N GLN A 20 18.64 9.15 -19.20
CA GLN A 20 19.42 8.17 -18.43
C GLN A 20 20.71 8.81 -17.89
N ALA A 21 21.43 9.56 -18.72
CA ALA A 21 22.65 10.25 -18.28
C ALA A 21 22.41 11.25 -17.14
N LEU A 22 21.26 11.96 -17.15
CA LEU A 22 20.88 12.84 -16.03
C LEU A 22 20.59 12.05 -14.74
N MET A 23 19.97 10.87 -14.84
CA MET A 23 19.72 10.02 -13.66
C MET A 23 21.04 9.48 -13.11
N ASP A 24 21.94 9.01 -13.98
CA ASP A 24 23.26 8.49 -13.59
C ASP A 24 24.12 9.61 -12.96
N LEU A 25 24.11 10.80 -13.54
CA LEU A 25 24.79 11.96 -12.96
C LEU A 25 24.31 12.26 -11.55
N GLY A 26 22.99 12.25 -11.33
CA GLY A 26 22.37 12.55 -10.03
C GLY A 26 22.50 11.42 -9.01
N SER A 27 22.64 10.16 -9.42
CA SER A 27 22.78 9.01 -8.52
C SER A 27 24.23 8.72 -8.15
N ASP A 28 25.14 8.80 -9.10
CA ASP A 28 26.50 8.28 -8.93
C ASP A 28 27.51 9.39 -8.63
N ILE A 29 27.36 10.56 -9.22
CA ILE A 29 28.32 11.65 -9.13
C ILE A 29 27.83 12.78 -8.23
N GLU A 30 26.68 13.35 -8.55
CA GLU A 30 26.08 14.46 -7.78
C GLU A 30 25.06 13.96 -6.76
N ALA A 31 25.34 12.82 -6.14
CA ALA A 31 24.46 12.18 -5.17
C ALA A 31 24.21 13.09 -3.95
N PRO A 32 22.98 13.00 -3.32
CA PRO A 32 22.65 13.80 -2.15
C PRO A 32 23.49 13.48 -0.90
N VAL A 33 24.23 12.37 -0.92
CA VAL A 33 25.10 11.91 0.16
C VAL A 33 26.42 11.47 -0.48
N ASN A 34 27.53 12.01 0.01
CA ASN A 34 28.87 11.76 -0.51
C ASN A 34 28.98 12.03 -2.04
N PRO A 35 28.72 13.25 -2.51
CA PRO A 35 28.90 13.58 -3.90
C PRO A 35 30.36 13.55 -4.31
N HIS A 36 30.63 13.22 -5.58
CA HIS A 36 31.96 13.26 -6.22
C HIS A 36 31.99 14.30 -7.33
N PRO A 37 31.82 15.59 -7.01
CA PRO A 37 31.63 16.63 -8.01
C PRO A 37 32.86 16.85 -8.91
N GLU A 38 34.04 16.43 -8.47
CA GLU A 38 35.27 16.49 -9.26
C GLU A 38 35.21 15.62 -10.52
N ASP A 39 34.45 14.50 -10.43
CA ASP A 39 34.28 13.52 -11.49
C ASP A 39 33.14 13.91 -12.46
N SER A 40 32.39 14.97 -12.13
CA SER A 40 31.27 15.42 -12.95
C SER A 40 31.72 15.93 -14.33
N PRO A 41 31.17 15.37 -15.42
CA PRO A 41 31.46 15.84 -16.77
C PRO A 41 30.92 17.25 -17.04
N VAL A 42 30.02 17.73 -16.17
CA VAL A 42 29.39 19.06 -16.28
C VAL A 42 29.81 20.01 -15.16
N LYS A 43 30.87 19.71 -14.42
CA LYS A 43 31.32 20.50 -13.27
C LYS A 43 31.57 21.98 -13.59
N GLU A 44 32.03 22.26 -14.78
CA GLU A 44 32.30 23.64 -15.22
C GLU A 44 31.02 24.48 -15.34
N PHE A 45 29.87 23.82 -15.49
CA PHE A 45 28.55 24.45 -15.57
C PHE A 45 27.81 24.41 -14.25
N SER A 46 28.32 23.68 -13.25
CA SER A 46 27.69 23.55 -11.93
C SER A 46 27.99 24.77 -11.05
N ALA A 47 27.00 25.62 -10.86
CA ALA A 47 27.13 26.78 -9.96
C ALA A 47 27.47 26.35 -8.51
N ALA A 48 26.94 25.21 -8.06
CA ALA A 48 27.21 24.66 -6.74
C ALA A 48 28.67 24.22 -6.59
N TYR A 49 29.24 23.60 -7.62
CA TYR A 49 30.66 23.22 -7.66
C TYR A 49 31.57 24.47 -7.65
N LEU A 50 31.32 25.40 -8.58
CA LEU A 50 32.11 26.62 -8.71
C LEU A 50 32.12 27.48 -7.44
N HIS A 51 31.03 27.47 -6.67
CA HIS A 51 30.90 28.21 -5.44
C HIS A 51 31.22 27.39 -4.16
N GLY A 52 31.59 26.13 -4.30
CA GLY A 52 31.88 25.25 -3.16
C GLY A 52 30.66 25.04 -2.24
N THR A 53 29.46 24.94 -2.80
CA THR A 53 28.20 24.84 -2.05
C THR A 53 27.45 23.54 -2.31
N MET A 54 28.11 22.50 -2.78
CA MET A 54 27.52 21.21 -3.13
C MET A 54 26.77 20.57 -1.95
N ASP A 55 27.31 20.70 -0.76
CA ASP A 55 26.73 20.20 0.50
C ASP A 55 25.38 20.84 0.87
N LYS A 56 25.06 21.98 0.27
CA LYS A 56 23.79 22.69 0.48
C LYS A 56 22.65 22.18 -0.41
N TYR A 57 22.95 21.33 -1.39
CA TYR A 57 21.99 20.84 -2.37
C TYR A 57 21.93 19.31 -2.39
N PRO A 58 20.77 18.72 -2.72
CA PRO A 58 19.46 19.37 -2.86
C PRO A 58 18.91 19.84 -1.49
N ILE A 59 18.18 20.94 -1.49
CA ILE A 59 17.46 21.40 -0.29
C ILE A 59 16.31 20.42 -0.04
N LYS A 60 16.49 19.57 0.97
CA LYS A 60 15.50 18.52 1.30
C LYS A 60 14.40 19.11 2.16
N ALA A 61 13.16 19.03 1.68
CA ALA A 61 12.01 19.25 2.55
C ALA A 61 11.98 18.19 3.68
N PRO A 62 11.50 18.54 4.89
CA PRO A 62 11.35 17.56 5.95
C PRO A 62 10.42 16.43 5.51
N LYS A 63 10.85 15.18 5.71
CA LYS A 63 10.03 14.01 5.36
C LYS A 63 8.76 14.02 6.21
N LYS A 64 7.60 14.05 5.55
CA LYS A 64 6.33 13.84 6.24
C LYS A 64 6.26 12.40 6.73
N LYS A 65 5.85 12.21 7.97
CA LYS A 65 5.60 10.85 8.49
C LYS A 65 4.41 10.25 7.76
N PRO A 66 4.45 8.95 7.41
CA PRO A 66 3.29 8.29 6.86
C PRO A 66 2.11 8.34 7.81
N VAL A 67 0.92 8.63 7.29
CA VAL A 67 -0.32 8.63 8.07
C VAL A 67 -0.72 7.18 8.37
N PRO A 68 -1.02 6.81 9.63
CA PRO A 68 -1.52 5.49 9.93
C PRO A 68 -2.93 5.30 9.34
N VAL A 69 -3.18 4.11 8.83
CA VAL A 69 -4.49 3.65 8.35
C VAL A 69 -4.72 2.27 8.95
N TYR A 70 -5.85 2.07 9.58
CA TYR A 70 -6.22 0.81 10.23
C TYR A 70 -7.23 0.07 9.37
N LEU A 71 -6.96 -1.20 9.09
CA LEU A 71 -7.73 -2.00 8.16
C LEU A 71 -8.07 -3.36 8.77
N GLN A 72 -9.33 -3.73 8.70
CA GLN A 72 -9.74 -5.12 8.90
C GLN A 72 -9.60 -5.85 7.58
N GLY A 73 -8.72 -6.85 7.51
CA GLY A 73 -8.55 -7.71 6.35
C GLY A 73 -9.37 -8.99 6.51
N LEU A 74 -10.24 -9.28 5.55
CA LEU A 74 -11.16 -10.41 5.62
C LEU A 74 -10.67 -11.54 4.71
N ILE A 75 -10.39 -12.68 5.30
CA ILE A 75 -10.02 -13.91 4.58
C ILE A 75 -11.24 -14.81 4.55
N ILE A 76 -11.91 -14.89 3.40
CA ILE A 76 -13.16 -15.65 3.25
C ILE A 76 -12.91 -16.87 2.37
N GLU A 77 -13.19 -18.05 2.90
CA GLU A 77 -13.02 -19.34 2.23
C GLU A 77 -14.38 -19.98 1.94
N ASN A 78 -14.56 -20.55 0.76
CA ASN A 78 -15.73 -21.36 0.42
C ASN A 78 -15.48 -22.85 0.66
N GLU A 79 -16.52 -23.68 0.47
CA GLU A 79 -16.44 -25.15 0.65
C GLU A 79 -15.47 -25.85 -0.34
N LEU A 80 -15.11 -25.18 -1.43
CA LEU A 80 -14.16 -25.70 -2.43
C LEU A 80 -12.70 -25.33 -2.10
N GLY A 81 -12.44 -24.66 -0.96
CA GLY A 81 -11.09 -24.18 -0.61
C GLY A 81 -10.62 -23.01 -1.45
N GLN A 82 -11.54 -22.26 -2.04
CA GLN A 82 -11.26 -21.03 -2.77
C GLN A 82 -11.47 -19.83 -1.85
N PHE A 83 -10.72 -18.77 -2.10
CA PHE A 83 -10.75 -17.53 -1.33
C PHE A 83 -11.35 -16.39 -2.15
N LEU A 84 -12.16 -15.56 -1.50
CA LEU A 84 -12.76 -14.39 -2.11
C LEU A 84 -11.71 -13.30 -2.30
N LEU A 85 -11.62 -12.78 -3.51
CA LEU A 85 -10.75 -11.68 -3.87
C LEU A 85 -11.53 -10.61 -4.60
N GLU A 86 -11.15 -9.37 -4.36
CA GLU A 86 -11.66 -8.17 -5.00
C GLU A 86 -10.58 -7.55 -5.88
N LYS A 87 -10.98 -6.87 -6.93
CA LYS A 87 -10.10 -6.09 -7.78
C LYS A 87 -10.16 -4.62 -7.40
N ASN A 88 -9.02 -4.02 -7.12
CA ASN A 88 -8.97 -2.58 -6.90
C ASN A 88 -9.49 -1.82 -8.11
N GLU A 89 -10.22 -0.73 -7.85
CA GLU A 89 -10.72 0.18 -8.87
C GLU A 89 -9.63 0.61 -9.85
N ALA A 90 -10.04 1.06 -11.04
CA ALA A 90 -9.13 1.47 -12.11
C ALA A 90 -8.26 2.69 -11.74
N THR A 91 -8.53 3.36 -10.62
CA THR A 91 -7.80 4.56 -10.16
C THR A 91 -7.42 4.43 -8.69
N GLY A 92 -6.32 5.05 -8.29
CA GLY A 92 -5.90 5.10 -6.90
C GLY A 92 -4.73 4.20 -6.54
N LEU A 93 -4.58 3.94 -5.25
CA LEU A 93 -3.48 3.13 -4.73
C LEU A 93 -3.71 1.66 -5.08
N LEU A 94 -2.70 1.01 -5.69
CA LEU A 94 -2.74 -0.40 -6.13
C LEU A 94 -3.83 -0.70 -7.17
N SER A 95 -4.16 0.28 -8.03
CA SER A 95 -5.12 0.13 -9.12
C SER A 95 -4.88 -1.14 -9.94
N GLY A 96 -5.95 -1.91 -10.18
CA GLY A 96 -5.94 -3.14 -10.97
C GLY A 96 -5.33 -4.37 -10.29
N PHE A 97 -4.81 -4.23 -9.06
CA PHE A 97 -4.35 -5.37 -8.26
C PHE A 97 -5.54 -6.09 -7.60
N TRP A 98 -5.42 -7.39 -7.44
CA TRP A 98 -6.34 -8.20 -6.66
C TRP A 98 -5.95 -8.19 -5.17
N HIS A 99 -6.96 -8.23 -4.31
CA HIS A 99 -6.76 -8.21 -2.87
C HIS A 99 -7.85 -8.98 -2.12
N PHE A 100 -7.56 -9.41 -0.91
CA PHE A 100 -8.59 -9.82 0.04
C PHE A 100 -9.39 -8.60 0.46
N PRO A 101 -10.71 -8.72 0.74
CA PRO A 101 -11.52 -7.60 1.20
C PRO A 101 -10.88 -6.84 2.36
N LEU A 102 -10.87 -5.52 2.26
CA LEU A 102 -10.28 -4.61 3.24
C LEU A 102 -11.29 -3.54 3.64
N ILE A 103 -11.59 -3.47 4.90
CA ILE A 103 -12.49 -2.45 5.46
C ILE A 103 -11.67 -1.52 6.34
N GLU A 104 -11.74 -0.21 6.06
CA GLU A 104 -11.10 0.80 6.90
C GLU A 104 -11.90 0.91 8.21
N VAL A 105 -11.16 0.90 9.32
CA VAL A 105 -11.71 1.02 10.66
C VAL A 105 -11.05 2.20 11.36
N GLU A 106 -11.65 2.67 12.44
CA GLU A 106 -10.98 3.60 13.33
C GLU A 106 -9.71 2.95 13.92
N GLU A 107 -9.16 3.36 14.97
CA GLU A 107 -8.00 2.69 15.58
C GLU A 107 -8.42 1.38 16.25
N PHE A 108 -7.62 0.28 16.11
CA PHE A 108 -7.90 -0.97 16.83
C PHE A 108 -7.83 -0.73 18.33
N GLN A 109 -8.96 -0.92 19.01
CA GLN A 109 -8.99 -0.87 20.46
C GLN A 109 -8.12 -1.99 21.04
N THR A 110 -7.14 -1.63 21.83
CA THR A 110 -6.35 -2.59 22.61
C THR A 110 -7.23 -3.06 23.77
N GLU A 111 -7.43 -4.36 23.93
CA GLU A 111 -8.25 -4.98 24.98
C GLU A 111 -7.93 -4.51 26.43
N ASN A 112 -6.85 -3.75 26.62
CA ASN A 112 -6.39 -3.23 27.92
C ASN A 112 -6.81 -1.78 28.23
N GLN A 113 -7.65 -1.14 27.42
CA GLN A 113 -8.09 0.25 27.66
C GLN A 113 -9.60 0.41 27.83
N MET A 114 -10.33 -0.64 28.22
CA MET A 114 -11.63 -0.44 28.81
C MET A 114 -11.44 0.13 30.22
N SER A 115 -11.33 1.44 30.35
CA SER A 115 -11.45 2.09 31.65
C SER A 115 -12.88 1.86 32.15
N LEU A 116 -13.01 1.47 33.40
CA LEU A 116 -14.31 1.20 34.05
C LEU A 116 -15.28 2.40 34.00
N PHE A 117 -14.85 3.56 33.54
CA PHE A 117 -15.61 4.81 33.41
C PHE A 117 -16.29 5.00 32.04
N GLU A 118 -15.85 4.32 30.98
CA GLU A 118 -16.45 4.44 29.65
C GLU A 118 -17.70 3.55 29.43
N VAL A 119 -17.95 2.65 30.31
CA VAL A 119 -19.16 1.76 30.26
C VAL A 119 -20.47 2.53 30.51
N ALA A 120 -20.41 3.76 30.99
CA ALA A 120 -21.62 4.51 31.40
C ALA A 120 -22.13 5.52 30.35
N GLU A 121 -21.40 5.86 29.30
CA GLU A 121 -21.80 6.88 28.31
C GLU A 121 -21.87 6.41 26.86
N ASN A 122 -21.39 5.22 26.51
CA ASN A 122 -21.54 4.70 25.18
C ASN A 122 -22.92 4.07 24.99
N GLN A 123 -23.85 4.85 24.41
CA GLN A 123 -24.93 4.24 23.64
C GLN A 123 -24.25 3.37 22.56
N PRO A 124 -24.72 2.11 22.33
CA PRO A 124 -24.22 1.29 21.26
C PRO A 124 -24.36 2.09 19.96
N SER A 125 -23.23 2.46 19.35
CA SER A 125 -23.26 3.00 18.01
C SER A 125 -23.92 1.95 17.14
N LEU A 126 -24.95 2.35 16.39
CA LEU A 126 -25.66 1.49 15.41
C LEU A 126 -24.76 1.19 14.18
N GLU A 127 -23.46 1.39 14.31
CA GLU A 127 -22.51 1.08 13.27
C GLU A 127 -22.22 -0.41 13.25
N LEU A 128 -22.44 -1.01 12.09
CA LEU A 128 -22.15 -2.42 11.85
C LEU A 128 -20.65 -2.68 12.07
N SER A 129 -20.34 -3.84 12.63
CA SER A 129 -18.94 -4.30 12.63
C SER A 129 -18.44 -4.49 11.20
N PRO A 130 -17.12 -4.46 10.94
CA PRO A 130 -16.57 -4.73 9.61
C PRO A 130 -17.06 -6.04 9.00
N GLN A 131 -17.24 -7.08 9.81
CA GLN A 131 -17.78 -8.37 9.40
C GLN A 131 -19.25 -8.28 8.98
N GLU A 132 -20.08 -7.60 9.78
CA GLU A 132 -21.51 -7.41 9.47
C GLU A 132 -21.71 -6.51 8.23
N SER A 133 -20.87 -5.48 8.06
CA SER A 133 -20.89 -4.65 6.86
C SER A 133 -20.55 -5.49 5.62
N PHE A 134 -19.52 -6.33 5.69
CA PHE A 134 -19.16 -7.23 4.61
C PHE A 134 -20.29 -8.20 4.24
N GLU A 135 -20.92 -8.84 5.26
CA GLU A 135 -22.03 -9.76 5.03
C GLU A 135 -23.21 -9.09 4.34
N GLN A 136 -23.49 -7.83 4.70
CA GLN A 136 -24.55 -7.05 4.08
C GLN A 136 -24.21 -6.65 2.62
N ASP A 137 -22.97 -6.19 2.39
CA ASP A 137 -22.53 -5.71 1.06
C ASP A 137 -22.48 -6.85 0.03
N TYR A 138 -22.15 -8.06 0.48
CA TYR A 138 -21.99 -9.24 -0.37
C TYR A 138 -23.20 -10.19 -0.35
N ASP A 139 -24.21 -9.92 0.47
CA ASP A 139 -25.34 -10.82 0.72
C ASP A 139 -24.86 -12.25 1.06
N LEU A 140 -23.84 -12.34 1.90
CA LEU A 140 -23.20 -13.60 2.31
C LEU A 140 -23.42 -13.83 3.80
N ILE A 141 -23.64 -15.08 4.20
CA ILE A 141 -23.62 -15.50 5.59
C ILE A 141 -22.28 -16.17 5.86
N VAL A 142 -21.46 -15.53 6.69
CA VAL A 142 -20.10 -15.98 6.99
C VAL A 142 -20.05 -16.62 8.39
N ASN A 143 -19.50 -17.81 8.47
CA ASN A 143 -19.17 -18.45 9.75
C ASN A 143 -17.78 -17.98 10.19
N TRP A 144 -17.72 -16.90 10.96
CA TRP A 144 -16.48 -16.31 11.45
C TRP A 144 -15.81 -17.22 12.47
N GLN A 145 -14.50 -17.41 12.32
CA GLN A 145 -13.68 -18.21 13.20
C GLN A 145 -13.03 -17.31 14.27
N GLN A 146 -12.96 -17.81 15.49
CA GLN A 146 -12.31 -17.11 16.62
C GLN A 146 -10.79 -17.39 16.63
N GLU A 147 -10.14 -17.17 15.52
CA GLU A 147 -8.70 -17.34 15.40
C GLU A 147 -7.98 -15.99 15.48
N SER A 148 -6.78 -16.00 16.07
CA SER A 148 -5.95 -14.81 16.19
C SER A 148 -4.76 -14.93 15.24
N PHE A 149 -4.62 -13.96 14.37
CA PHE A 149 -3.54 -13.90 13.38
C PHE A 149 -2.50 -12.83 13.73
N PRO A 150 -1.24 -13.00 13.29
CA PRO A 150 -0.23 -11.96 13.44
C PRO A 150 -0.68 -10.65 12.78
N LYS A 151 -0.43 -9.51 13.46
CA LYS A 151 -0.70 -8.19 12.89
C LYS A 151 0.19 -7.93 11.68
N VAL A 152 -0.40 -7.47 10.58
CA VAL A 152 0.31 -7.14 9.35
C VAL A 152 0.54 -5.65 9.27
N GLN A 153 1.76 -5.23 8.91
CA GLN A 153 2.10 -3.83 8.67
C GLN A 153 2.74 -3.64 7.31
N HIS A 154 2.32 -2.58 6.61
CA HIS A 154 2.94 -2.16 5.37
C HIS A 154 3.07 -0.64 5.29
N VAL A 155 4.24 -0.15 4.87
CA VAL A 155 4.55 1.27 4.77
C VAL A 155 4.63 1.67 3.31
N PHE A 156 3.79 2.60 2.90
CA PHE A 156 3.88 3.34 1.65
C PHE A 156 4.55 4.70 1.89
N SER A 157 4.85 5.44 0.85
CA SER A 157 5.51 6.76 0.97
C SER A 157 4.74 7.75 1.87
N HIS A 158 3.41 7.67 1.90
CA HIS A 158 2.53 8.62 2.60
C HIS A 158 1.52 7.96 3.53
N ARG A 159 1.40 6.63 3.54
CA ARG A 159 0.47 5.86 4.39
C ARG A 159 1.19 4.71 5.06
N LYS A 160 0.75 4.34 6.25
CA LYS A 160 1.20 3.15 6.96
C LYS A 160 -0.03 2.31 7.31
N TRP A 161 -0.17 1.19 6.65
CA TRP A 161 -1.27 0.26 6.90
C TRP A 161 -0.97 -0.62 8.12
N HIS A 162 -1.94 -0.68 9.00
CA HIS A 162 -2.02 -1.62 10.11
C HIS A 162 -3.22 -2.52 9.84
N ILE A 163 -2.97 -3.79 9.56
CA ILE A 163 -4.03 -4.72 9.15
C ILE A 163 -4.18 -5.79 10.22
N GLN A 164 -5.42 -5.99 10.67
CA GLN A 164 -5.82 -7.11 11.51
C GLN A 164 -6.67 -8.06 10.68
N LEU A 165 -6.39 -9.38 10.74
CA LEU A 165 -7.09 -10.37 9.95
C LEU A 165 -8.28 -10.91 10.71
N ALA A 166 -9.38 -11.18 9.98
CA ALA A 166 -10.47 -12.03 10.40
C ALA A 166 -10.67 -13.11 9.32
N TYR A 167 -10.95 -14.32 9.75
CA TYR A 167 -11.17 -15.47 8.88
C TYR A 167 -12.59 -15.98 9.03
N GLY A 168 -13.22 -16.31 7.91
CA GLY A 168 -14.55 -16.87 7.89
C GLY A 168 -14.77 -17.85 6.75
N ARG A 169 -15.75 -18.73 6.93
CA ARG A 169 -16.16 -19.72 5.93
C ARG A 169 -17.59 -19.48 5.48
N VAL A 170 -17.83 -19.62 4.20
CA VAL A 170 -19.17 -19.58 3.60
C VAL A 170 -19.56 -20.95 3.09
N LYS A 171 -20.82 -21.34 3.30
CA LYS A 171 -21.38 -22.62 2.82
C LYS A 171 -21.92 -22.53 1.40
N ASP A 172 -22.37 -21.35 0.99
CA ASP A 172 -22.98 -21.15 -0.33
C ASP A 172 -22.14 -20.16 -1.13
N SER A 173 -21.58 -20.68 -2.24
CA SER A 173 -20.73 -19.90 -3.13
C SER A 173 -21.53 -19.30 -4.31
N GLN A 174 -22.86 -19.09 -4.14
CA GLN A 174 -23.71 -18.53 -5.21
C GLN A 174 -23.41 -17.07 -5.55
N TYR A 175 -22.48 -16.43 -4.84
CA TYR A 175 -21.96 -15.14 -5.27
C TYR A 175 -21.24 -15.34 -6.61
N THR A 176 -21.92 -15.01 -7.69
CA THR A 176 -21.35 -15.02 -9.04
C THR A 176 -20.50 -13.79 -9.20
N ALA A 177 -19.20 -13.99 -9.33
CA ALA A 177 -18.24 -12.95 -9.62
C ALA A 177 -18.66 -12.10 -10.83
N ASP A 178 -18.79 -10.80 -10.64
CA ASP A 178 -19.17 -9.84 -11.68
C ASP A 178 -17.96 -9.29 -12.48
N GLY A 179 -16.78 -9.90 -12.31
CA GLY A 179 -15.52 -9.49 -12.93
C GLY A 179 -14.65 -8.57 -12.07
N GLU A 180 -15.19 -8.02 -10.98
CA GLU A 180 -14.45 -7.25 -9.96
C GLU A 180 -14.23 -8.04 -8.67
N VAL A 181 -14.94 -9.17 -8.52
CA VAL A 181 -14.83 -10.12 -7.41
C VAL A 181 -14.70 -11.53 -7.98
N MET A 182 -13.87 -12.36 -7.37
CA MET A 182 -13.71 -13.76 -7.79
C MET A 182 -13.42 -14.68 -6.61
N TRP A 183 -13.74 -15.96 -6.78
CA TRP A 183 -13.27 -17.04 -5.95
C TRP A 183 -12.05 -17.69 -6.60
N LEU A 184 -10.92 -17.76 -5.91
CA LEU A 184 -9.68 -18.26 -6.45
C LEU A 184 -9.02 -19.26 -5.52
N HIS A 185 -8.55 -20.39 -6.07
CA HIS A 185 -7.76 -21.34 -5.32
C HIS A 185 -6.34 -20.80 -5.07
N PRO A 186 -5.72 -21.06 -3.90
CA PRO A 186 -4.38 -20.55 -3.59
C PRO A 186 -3.31 -20.86 -4.64
N ASP A 187 -3.37 -22.02 -5.28
CA ASP A 187 -2.44 -22.44 -6.35
C ASP A 187 -2.50 -21.52 -7.60
N GLU A 188 -3.53 -20.70 -7.68
CA GLU A 188 -3.75 -19.81 -8.81
C GLU A 188 -3.36 -18.36 -8.50
N PHE A 189 -3.05 -18.03 -7.26
CA PHE A 189 -2.73 -16.65 -6.85
C PHE A 189 -1.58 -16.05 -7.64
N GLU A 190 -0.59 -16.86 -8.03
CA GLU A 190 0.55 -16.38 -8.82
C GLU A 190 0.18 -15.92 -10.24
N LYS A 191 -0.99 -16.29 -10.75
CA LYS A 191 -1.48 -15.86 -12.07
C LYS A 191 -2.03 -14.43 -12.06
N TYR A 192 -2.25 -13.87 -10.89
CA TYR A 192 -2.90 -12.58 -10.68
C TYR A 192 -1.97 -11.59 -9.98
N PRO A 193 -2.04 -10.29 -10.29
CA PRO A 193 -1.20 -9.30 -9.64
C PRO A 193 -1.64 -9.07 -8.19
N PHE A 194 -0.83 -9.56 -7.25
CA PHE A 194 -0.98 -9.31 -5.83
C PHE A 194 0.06 -8.32 -5.33
N ALA A 195 -0.40 -7.27 -4.66
CA ALA A 195 0.49 -6.31 -4.03
C ALA A 195 1.15 -6.88 -2.76
N LYS A 196 2.30 -6.35 -2.38
CA LYS A 196 3.07 -6.83 -1.21
C LYS A 196 2.28 -6.88 0.11
N PRO A 197 1.36 -5.93 0.43
CA PRO A 197 0.51 -6.05 1.62
C PRO A 197 -0.32 -7.34 1.61
N GLN A 198 -0.88 -7.72 0.47
CA GLN A 198 -1.73 -8.91 0.32
C GLN A 198 -0.92 -10.20 0.50
N GLN A 199 0.30 -10.23 -0.05
CA GLN A 199 1.23 -11.34 0.18
C GLN A 199 1.53 -11.51 1.67
N LYS A 200 1.75 -10.40 2.40
CA LYS A 200 1.96 -10.43 3.85
C LYS A 200 0.73 -10.90 4.62
N MET A 201 -0.47 -10.53 4.18
CA MET A 201 -1.73 -11.04 4.77
C MET A 201 -1.82 -12.55 4.61
N TRP A 202 -1.56 -13.05 3.42
CA TRP A 202 -1.53 -14.49 3.13
C TRP A 202 -0.47 -15.23 3.94
N GLU A 203 0.74 -14.69 4.02
CA GLU A 203 1.82 -15.22 4.88
C GLU A 203 1.44 -15.25 6.38
N ALA A 204 0.69 -14.25 6.85
CA ALA A 204 0.24 -14.18 8.24
C ALA A 204 -0.90 -15.15 8.54
N PHE A 205 -1.79 -15.37 7.56
CA PHE A 205 -2.89 -16.33 7.65
C PHE A 205 -2.38 -17.78 7.76
N ASN A 206 -1.29 -18.13 7.05
CA ASN A 206 -0.73 -19.48 7.00
C ASN A 206 0.28 -19.79 8.12
N LYS A 207 0.43 -18.92 9.12
CA LYS A 207 1.31 -19.13 10.30
C LYS A 207 0.58 -19.74 11.47
#